data_02a5ac8113e15e1f3ebb37c4fd6d1192
#
_entry.id   02a5ac8113e15e1f3ebb37c4fd6d1192
#
_cell.length_a   1.000
_cell.length_b   1.000
_cell.length_c   1.000
_cell.angle_alpha   90.00
_cell.angle_beta   90.00
_cell.angle_gamma   90.00
#
_symmetry.space_group_name_H-M   'P 1'
#
loop_
_entity.id
_entity.type
_entity.pdbx_description
1 polymer ?
#
loop_
_entity_poly.entity_id
_entity_poly.type
_entity_poly.pdbx_seq_one_letter_code
_entity_poly.pdbx_strand_id
1 'polypeptide(L)'
;IDYSQPYTVVSAPFDVDCCVKATVLQRDPDRRIKGGRMLSHVLAGDDTGMLALSWFNAPYAAEKLEPGTEYYFAGRVGGMMTRREILHPLVRTEAQVAAAPLLPVYGSTEGLPAARLTRCAQLALEYVAQLDDPLPPELLTRYSMPPNADAVRDVHAQRAATKAAAAQRRLIIEE
;
A
#
# COMPACT_ATOMS: atom_id res chain seq x y z
N ILE A 1 4.20 0.19 1.01
CA ILE A 1 3.41 0.16 2.27
C ILE A 1 3.53 -1.23 2.86
N ASP A 2 3.89 -1.31 4.14
CA ASP A 2 3.98 -2.55 4.90
C ASP A 2 2.69 -2.73 5.73
N TYR A 3 1.93 -3.77 5.40
CA TYR A 3 0.71 -4.13 6.13
C TYR A 3 0.95 -5.12 7.25
N SER A 4 2.17 -5.70 7.36
CA SER A 4 2.50 -6.66 8.42
C SER A 4 2.65 -6.01 9.80
N GLN A 5 2.88 -4.70 9.83
CA GLN A 5 3.01 -3.91 11.04
C GLN A 5 2.11 -2.66 10.97
N PRO A 6 0.79 -2.82 11.06
CA PRO A 6 -0.12 -1.71 11.01
C PRO A 6 0.01 -0.83 12.26
N TYR A 7 -0.14 0.45 12.08
CA TYR A 7 -0.25 1.41 13.17
C TYR A 7 -1.65 1.36 13.79
N THR A 8 -1.74 1.75 15.07
CA THR A 8 -3.01 2.16 15.66
C THR A 8 -3.36 3.57 15.19
N VAL A 9 -4.63 3.95 15.34
CA VAL A 9 -5.08 5.29 14.92
C VAL A 9 -4.22 6.40 15.53
N VAL A 10 -3.91 6.33 16.83
CA VAL A 10 -3.12 7.38 17.50
C VAL A 10 -1.63 7.30 17.17
N SER A 11 -1.06 6.11 16.95
CA SER A 11 0.37 5.96 16.66
C SER A 11 0.76 6.26 15.21
N ALA A 12 -0.21 6.31 14.31
CA ALA A 12 0.06 6.57 12.89
C ALA A 12 0.71 7.94 12.67
N PRO A 13 1.86 8.01 11.98
CA PRO A 13 2.55 9.26 11.73
C PRO A 13 1.76 10.16 10.78
N PHE A 14 1.81 11.50 10.99
CA PHE A 14 1.22 12.47 10.08
C PHE A 14 2.07 12.65 8.82
N ASP A 15 1.42 12.94 7.71
CA ASP A 15 2.03 13.26 6.41
C ASP A 15 2.94 12.17 5.82
N VAL A 16 2.81 10.94 6.34
CA VAL A 16 3.53 9.77 5.87
C VAL A 16 2.54 8.70 5.39
N ASP A 17 2.87 8.03 4.30
CA ASP A 17 2.10 6.89 3.82
C ASP A 17 2.32 5.70 4.76
N CYS A 18 1.28 5.31 5.46
CA CYS A 18 1.32 4.20 6.42
C CYS A 18 0.04 3.37 6.35
N CYS A 19 0.03 2.25 7.05
CA CYS A 19 -1.12 1.37 7.19
C CYS A 19 -1.68 1.46 8.60
N VAL A 20 -2.99 1.69 8.71
CA VAL A 20 -3.74 1.68 9.98
C VAL A 20 -4.72 0.53 9.94
N LYS A 21 -4.76 -0.28 11.01
CA LYS A 21 -5.76 -1.33 11.20
C LYS A 21 -6.89 -0.77 12.07
N ALA A 22 -8.12 -0.79 11.56
CA ALA A 22 -9.26 -0.23 12.29
C ALA A 22 -10.58 -0.91 11.88
N THR A 23 -11.56 -0.86 12.78
CA THR A 23 -12.92 -1.35 12.57
C THR A 23 -13.77 -0.24 11.97
N VAL A 24 -14.56 -0.55 10.94
CA VAL A 24 -15.58 0.37 10.41
C VAL A 24 -16.68 0.56 11.45
N LEU A 25 -16.86 1.79 11.91
CA LEU A 25 -17.88 2.14 12.89
C LEU A 25 -19.19 2.59 12.23
N GLN A 26 -19.07 3.43 11.20
CA GLN A 26 -20.20 4.02 10.50
C GLN A 26 -19.82 4.33 9.05
N ARG A 27 -20.77 4.13 8.15
CA ARG A 27 -20.71 4.63 6.79
C ARG A 27 -21.81 5.66 6.59
N ASP A 28 -21.43 6.86 6.16
CA ASP A 28 -22.38 7.92 5.83
C ASP A 28 -22.96 7.70 4.42
N PRO A 29 -24.18 8.17 4.15
CA PRO A 29 -24.72 8.21 2.80
C PRO A 29 -23.84 9.07 1.88
N ASP A 30 -23.67 8.61 0.64
CA ASP A 30 -22.92 9.38 -0.35
C ASP A 30 -23.59 10.72 -0.62
N ARG A 31 -22.81 11.79 -0.67
CA ARG A 31 -23.33 13.14 -0.88
C ARG A 31 -22.60 13.88 -1.99
N ARG A 32 -23.34 14.68 -2.74
CA ARG A 32 -22.75 15.63 -3.68
C ARG A 32 -22.25 16.85 -2.94
N ILE A 33 -21.01 17.24 -3.21
CA ILE A 33 -20.38 18.44 -2.68
C ILE A 33 -20.24 19.52 -3.75
N LYS A 34 -19.82 20.72 -3.33
CA LYS A 34 -19.59 21.85 -4.24
C LYS A 34 -18.62 21.44 -5.37
N GLY A 35 -19.00 21.79 -6.62
CA GLY A 35 -18.26 21.35 -7.81
C GLY A 35 -18.72 20.01 -8.39
N GLY A 36 -19.87 19.47 -7.97
CA GLY A 36 -20.51 18.27 -8.55
C GLY A 36 -19.83 16.93 -8.19
N ARG A 37 -18.79 16.97 -7.35
CA ARG A 37 -18.10 15.76 -6.91
C ARG A 37 -18.92 14.97 -5.90
N MET A 38 -18.87 13.65 -6.00
CA MET A 38 -19.44 12.73 -5.01
C MET A 38 -18.45 12.53 -3.87
N LEU A 39 -18.89 12.66 -2.63
CA LEU A 39 -18.10 12.36 -1.44
C LEU A 39 -18.72 11.14 -0.75
N SER A 40 -17.92 10.12 -0.55
CA SER A 40 -18.20 8.99 0.33
C SER A 40 -17.34 9.11 1.58
N HIS A 41 -17.99 9.01 2.73
CA HIS A 41 -17.32 9.15 4.02
C HIS A 41 -17.60 7.94 4.90
N VAL A 42 -16.55 7.44 5.55
CA VAL A 42 -16.61 6.31 6.49
C VAL A 42 -15.86 6.71 7.74
N LEU A 43 -16.43 6.42 8.89
CA LEU A 43 -15.77 6.52 10.18
C LEU A 43 -15.29 5.13 10.58
N ALA A 44 -14.00 4.99 10.81
CA ALA A 44 -13.38 3.80 11.39
C ALA A 44 -12.71 4.17 12.71
N GLY A 45 -12.33 3.17 13.49
CA GLY A 45 -11.64 3.40 14.76
C GLY A 45 -11.07 2.12 15.34
N ASP A 46 -10.22 2.31 16.33
CA ASP A 46 -9.69 1.30 17.20
C ASP A 46 -9.80 1.75 18.67
N ASP A 47 -9.22 1.00 19.62
CA ASP A 47 -9.23 1.33 21.05
C ASP A 47 -8.48 2.65 21.36
N THR A 48 -7.71 3.18 20.41
CA THR A 48 -6.90 4.40 20.61
C THR A 48 -7.54 5.65 20.05
N GLY A 49 -8.41 5.56 19.05
CA GLY A 49 -9.03 6.74 18.46
C GLY A 49 -9.91 6.48 17.24
N MET A 50 -10.32 7.57 16.60
CA MET A 50 -11.18 7.56 15.42
C MET A 50 -10.41 8.05 14.19
N LEU A 51 -10.72 7.44 13.04
CA LEU A 51 -10.13 7.73 11.74
C LEU A 51 -11.23 8.01 10.73
N ALA A 52 -11.23 9.20 10.16
CA ALA A 52 -12.10 9.57 9.06
C ALA A 52 -11.50 9.09 7.74
N LEU A 53 -12.31 8.48 6.89
CA LEU A 53 -11.92 7.96 5.59
C LEU A 53 -12.80 8.61 4.53
N SER A 54 -12.20 9.22 3.52
CA SER A 54 -12.92 9.98 2.51
C SER A 54 -12.50 9.59 1.11
N TRP A 55 -13.48 9.37 0.23
CA TRP A 55 -13.28 9.15 -1.21
C TRP A 55 -14.07 10.16 -2.02
N PHE A 56 -13.43 10.77 -3.00
CA PHE A 56 -14.07 11.64 -3.97
C PHE A 56 -14.25 10.89 -5.29
N ASN A 57 -15.46 10.94 -5.84
CA ASN A 57 -15.86 10.29 -7.11
C ASN A 57 -15.59 8.77 -7.16
N ALA A 58 -15.55 8.10 -6.01
CA ALA A 58 -15.30 6.66 -5.92
C ALA A 58 -16.24 5.99 -4.90
N PRO A 59 -17.57 6.07 -5.04
CA PRO A 59 -18.52 5.50 -4.08
C PRO A 59 -18.35 3.98 -3.91
N TYR A 60 -17.98 3.28 -4.99
CA TYR A 60 -17.73 1.84 -4.98
C TYR A 60 -16.65 1.40 -3.98
N ALA A 61 -15.74 2.29 -3.58
CA ALA A 61 -14.69 1.98 -2.62
C ALA A 61 -15.24 1.89 -1.19
N ALA A 62 -16.19 2.76 -0.84
CA ALA A 62 -16.85 2.78 0.46
C ALA A 62 -18.00 1.74 0.54
N GLU A 63 -18.65 1.39 -0.58
CA GLU A 63 -19.76 0.44 -0.61
C GLU A 63 -19.42 -0.96 -0.10
N LYS A 64 -18.17 -1.36 -0.24
CA LYS A 64 -17.68 -2.68 0.18
C LYS A 64 -17.32 -2.77 1.66
N LEU A 65 -17.41 -1.65 2.38
CA LEU A 65 -17.04 -1.57 3.79
C LEU A 65 -18.26 -1.82 4.67
N GLU A 66 -18.19 -2.89 5.44
CA GLU A 66 -19.27 -3.31 6.34
C GLU A 66 -19.03 -2.80 7.75
N PRO A 67 -19.98 -2.10 8.37
CA PRO A 67 -19.89 -1.71 9.78
C PRO A 67 -19.66 -2.93 10.70
N GLY A 68 -18.79 -2.76 11.69
CA GLY A 68 -18.38 -3.83 12.60
C GLY A 68 -17.26 -4.73 12.07
N THR A 69 -16.83 -4.54 10.83
CA THR A 69 -15.74 -5.32 10.23
C THR A 69 -14.43 -4.56 10.26
N GLU A 70 -13.35 -5.28 10.51
CA GLU A 70 -11.99 -4.77 10.60
C GLU A 70 -11.30 -4.82 9.24
N TYR A 71 -10.65 -3.72 8.88
CA TYR A 71 -9.90 -3.57 7.62
C TYR A 71 -8.55 -2.88 7.86
N TYR A 72 -7.68 -3.01 6.88
CA TYR A 72 -6.42 -2.30 6.77
C TYR A 72 -6.58 -1.12 5.82
N PHE A 73 -6.37 0.08 6.33
CA PHE A 73 -6.47 1.33 5.58
C PHE A 73 -5.07 1.90 5.36
N ALA A 74 -4.65 2.00 4.12
CA ALA A 74 -3.34 2.51 3.80
C ALA A 74 -3.41 3.80 3.01
N GLY A 75 -2.60 4.77 3.41
CA GLY A 75 -2.51 6.09 2.79
C GLY A 75 -1.84 7.08 3.71
N ARG A 76 -1.84 8.32 3.28
CA ARG A 76 -1.26 9.43 4.05
C ARG A 76 -2.23 9.91 5.11
N VAL A 77 -1.82 9.80 6.35
CA VAL A 77 -2.63 10.30 7.48
C VAL A 77 -2.48 11.81 7.58
N GLY A 78 -3.59 12.50 7.47
CA GLY A 78 -3.69 13.96 7.63
C GLY A 78 -4.71 14.34 8.70
N GLY A 79 -5.18 15.58 8.64
CA GLY A 79 -6.15 16.14 9.59
C GLY A 79 -5.51 16.77 10.81
N MET A 80 -6.20 16.69 11.94
CA MET A 80 -5.72 17.20 13.25
C MET A 80 -5.50 16.04 14.21
N MET A 81 -4.76 16.30 15.30
CA MET A 81 -4.50 15.31 16.37
C MET A 81 -5.78 14.66 16.90
N THR A 82 -6.85 15.44 17.02
CA THR A 82 -8.17 14.99 17.51
C THR A 82 -9.07 14.41 16.42
N ARG A 83 -8.75 14.62 15.14
CA ARG A 83 -9.52 14.16 14.00
C ARG A 83 -8.58 13.77 12.85
N ARG A 84 -8.11 12.55 12.90
CA ARG A 84 -7.24 11.97 11.87
C ARG A 84 -8.06 11.59 10.65
N GLU A 85 -7.48 11.77 9.48
CA GLU A 85 -8.15 11.52 8.20
C GLU A 85 -7.20 10.88 7.20
N ILE A 86 -7.69 9.96 6.39
CA ILE A 86 -7.01 9.48 5.18
C ILE A 86 -7.92 9.76 3.98
N LEU A 87 -7.37 10.45 3.00
CA LEU A 87 -8.03 10.68 1.72
C LEU A 87 -7.69 9.57 0.73
N HIS A 88 -8.72 9.00 0.09
CA HIS A 88 -8.57 7.90 -0.86
C HIS A 88 -7.74 6.72 -0.34
N PRO A 89 -8.01 6.20 0.87
CA PRO A 89 -7.25 5.07 1.38
C PRO A 89 -7.37 3.85 0.48
N LEU A 90 -6.27 3.10 0.37
CA LEU A 90 -6.31 1.74 -0.13
C LEU A 90 -6.83 0.83 0.98
N VAL A 91 -7.82 0.01 0.67
CA VAL A 91 -8.45 -0.86 1.65
C VAL A 91 -8.12 -2.31 1.35
N ARG A 92 -7.74 -3.06 2.39
CA ARG A 92 -7.48 -4.50 2.31
C ARG A 92 -8.13 -5.23 3.47
N THR A 93 -8.56 -6.47 3.19
CA THR A 93 -9.02 -7.40 4.20
C THR A 93 -7.84 -8.15 4.82
N GLU A 94 -8.04 -8.78 5.98
CA GLU A 94 -7.05 -9.66 6.62
C GLU A 94 -6.52 -10.73 5.66
N ALA A 95 -7.40 -11.39 4.90
CA ALA A 95 -7.02 -12.42 3.94
C ALA A 95 -6.10 -11.88 2.82
N GLN A 96 -6.36 -10.65 2.35
CA GLN A 96 -5.53 -10.00 1.33
C GLN A 96 -4.16 -9.60 1.87
N VAL A 97 -4.10 -9.17 3.13
CA VAL A 97 -2.84 -8.83 3.81
C VAL A 97 -2.03 -10.09 4.07
N ALA A 98 -2.65 -11.17 4.53
CA ALA A 98 -1.97 -12.45 4.74
C ALA A 98 -1.37 -13.01 3.44
N ALA A 99 -2.06 -12.83 2.31
CA ALA A 99 -1.57 -13.26 0.99
C ALA A 99 -0.41 -12.41 0.46
N ALA A 100 -0.43 -11.09 0.73
CA ALA A 100 0.58 -10.15 0.26
C ALA A 100 0.75 -8.99 1.26
N PRO A 101 1.62 -9.14 2.27
CA PRO A 101 1.76 -8.16 3.36
C PRO A 101 2.44 -6.86 2.95
N LEU A 102 3.14 -6.84 1.83
CA LEU A 102 3.78 -5.64 1.28
C LEU A 102 3.05 -5.17 0.03
N LEU A 103 2.91 -3.88 -0.14
CA LEU A 103 2.39 -3.26 -1.36
C LEU A 103 3.42 -2.28 -1.93
N PRO A 104 3.98 -2.53 -3.13
CA PRO A 104 4.82 -1.55 -3.79
C PRO A 104 3.97 -0.34 -4.14
N VAL A 105 4.52 0.85 -3.90
CA VAL A 105 3.89 2.12 -4.26
C VAL A 105 4.60 2.65 -5.50
N TYR A 106 3.87 2.74 -6.59
CA TYR A 106 4.36 3.34 -7.83
C TYR A 106 3.90 4.79 -7.89
N GLY A 107 4.80 5.69 -8.24
CA GLY A 107 4.44 7.08 -8.53
C GLY A 107 3.47 7.14 -9.71
N SER A 108 2.34 7.83 -9.54
CA SER A 108 1.43 8.09 -10.65
C SER A 108 1.85 9.33 -11.41
N THR A 109 1.71 9.30 -12.74
CA THR A 109 1.85 10.46 -13.62
C THR A 109 0.56 10.70 -14.37
N GLU A 110 0.45 11.88 -15.00
CA GLU A 110 -0.72 12.19 -15.83
C GLU A 110 -0.94 11.12 -16.89
N GLY A 111 -2.15 10.59 -17.00
CA GLY A 111 -2.51 9.53 -17.94
C GLY A 111 -2.11 8.10 -17.53
N LEU A 112 -1.27 7.92 -16.50
CA LEU A 112 -0.79 6.60 -16.07
C LEU A 112 -1.01 6.40 -14.56
N PRO A 113 -2.20 5.95 -14.14
CA PRO A 113 -2.49 5.71 -12.72
C PRO A 113 -1.68 4.53 -12.16
N ALA A 114 -1.33 4.61 -10.86
CA ALA A 114 -0.53 3.60 -10.15
C ALA A 114 -1.06 2.16 -10.30
N ALA A 115 -2.37 1.96 -10.37
CA ALA A 115 -2.98 0.65 -10.58
C ALA A 115 -2.59 0.00 -11.92
N ARG A 116 -2.43 0.79 -12.98
CA ARG A 116 -1.92 0.28 -14.28
C ARG A 116 -0.46 -0.10 -14.19
N LEU A 117 0.36 0.73 -13.54
CA LEU A 117 1.77 0.43 -13.31
C LEU A 117 1.95 -0.85 -12.51
N THR A 118 1.17 -1.03 -11.43
CA THR A 118 1.18 -2.28 -10.65
C THR A 118 0.86 -3.49 -11.52
N ARG A 119 -0.16 -3.39 -12.37
CA ARG A 119 -0.53 -4.49 -13.28
C ARG A 119 0.56 -4.78 -14.32
N CYS A 120 1.15 -3.74 -14.90
CA CYS A 120 2.27 -3.90 -15.84
C CYS A 120 3.47 -4.56 -15.17
N ALA A 121 3.84 -4.12 -13.97
CA ALA A 121 4.93 -4.71 -13.20
C ALA A 121 4.67 -6.20 -12.91
N GLN A 122 3.45 -6.56 -12.50
CA GLN A 122 3.08 -7.96 -12.25
C GLN A 122 3.21 -8.83 -13.51
N LEU A 123 2.77 -8.34 -14.67
CA LEU A 123 2.93 -9.05 -15.95
C LEU A 123 4.40 -9.18 -16.34
N ALA A 124 5.20 -8.14 -16.13
CA ALA A 124 6.62 -8.16 -16.43
C ALA A 124 7.40 -9.19 -15.60
N LEU A 125 6.94 -9.48 -14.37
CA LEU A 125 7.56 -10.48 -13.51
C LEU A 125 7.51 -11.92 -14.07
N GLU A 126 6.63 -12.21 -15.03
CA GLU A 126 6.61 -13.51 -15.74
C GLU A 126 7.86 -13.69 -16.59
N TYR A 127 8.47 -12.60 -17.04
CA TYR A 127 9.66 -12.61 -17.91
C TYR A 127 10.97 -12.35 -17.14
N VAL A 128 10.92 -12.11 -15.85
CA VAL A 128 12.09 -11.74 -15.04
C VAL A 128 13.19 -12.82 -15.05
N ALA A 129 12.83 -14.08 -15.22
CA ALA A 129 13.78 -15.18 -15.30
C ALA A 129 14.67 -15.13 -16.57
N GLN A 130 14.33 -14.29 -17.56
CA GLN A 130 15.09 -14.10 -18.78
C GLN A 130 16.12 -12.96 -18.64
N LEU A 131 16.14 -12.26 -17.50
CA LEU A 131 17.12 -11.20 -17.25
C LEU A 131 18.48 -11.83 -16.93
N ASP A 132 19.48 -11.39 -17.67
CA ASP A 132 20.87 -11.71 -17.38
C ASP A 132 21.31 -11.02 -16.09
N ASP A 133 22.23 -11.65 -15.36
CA ASP A 133 22.86 -11.01 -14.19
C ASP A 133 24.11 -10.27 -14.64
N PRO A 134 24.16 -8.92 -14.50
CA PRO A 134 25.33 -8.15 -14.90
C PRO A 134 26.53 -8.33 -13.96
N LEU A 135 26.32 -8.90 -12.76
CA LEU A 135 27.42 -9.15 -11.82
C LEU A 135 27.95 -10.59 -11.94
N PRO A 136 29.29 -10.77 -11.87
CA PRO A 136 29.91 -12.09 -11.81
C PRO A 136 29.45 -12.90 -10.59
N PRO A 137 29.27 -14.24 -10.73
CA PRO A 137 28.81 -15.12 -9.64
C PRO A 137 29.69 -15.04 -8.38
N GLU A 138 30.98 -14.77 -8.54
CA GLU A 138 31.94 -14.64 -7.42
C GLU A 138 31.58 -13.45 -6.52
N LEU A 139 31.11 -12.34 -7.10
CA LEU A 139 30.69 -11.17 -6.35
C LEU A 139 29.38 -11.43 -5.62
N LEU A 140 28.42 -12.08 -6.27
CA LEU A 140 27.15 -12.48 -5.64
C LEU A 140 27.39 -13.33 -4.39
N THR A 141 28.26 -14.32 -4.51
CA THR A 141 28.62 -15.20 -3.39
C THR A 141 29.38 -14.44 -2.28
N ARG A 142 30.37 -13.65 -2.66
CA ARG A 142 31.22 -12.89 -1.70
C ARG A 142 30.42 -11.92 -0.83
N TYR A 143 29.42 -11.27 -1.41
CA TYR A 143 28.63 -10.25 -0.73
C TYR A 143 27.24 -10.74 -0.32
N SER A 144 26.97 -12.04 -0.47
CA SER A 144 25.68 -12.66 -0.15
C SER A 144 24.50 -11.92 -0.82
N MET A 145 24.67 -11.56 -2.08
CA MET A 145 23.65 -10.84 -2.88
C MET A 145 22.75 -11.83 -3.60
N PRO A 146 21.44 -11.55 -3.70
CA PRO A 146 20.56 -12.34 -4.55
C PRO A 146 20.89 -12.12 -6.04
N PRO A 147 20.64 -13.13 -6.91
CA PRO A 147 20.67 -12.95 -8.36
C PRO A 147 19.74 -11.83 -8.82
N ASN A 148 20.08 -11.19 -9.96
CA ASN A 148 19.29 -10.05 -10.50
C ASN A 148 17.80 -10.39 -10.66
N ALA A 149 17.48 -11.52 -11.27
CA ALA A 149 16.10 -11.97 -11.45
C ALA A 149 15.33 -12.13 -10.13
N ASP A 150 16.01 -12.62 -9.09
CA ASP A 150 15.41 -12.76 -7.76
C ASP A 150 15.28 -11.41 -7.07
N ALA A 151 16.25 -10.51 -7.20
CA ALA A 151 16.17 -9.15 -6.66
C ALA A 151 15.01 -8.37 -7.28
N VAL A 152 14.87 -8.38 -8.60
CA VAL A 152 13.73 -7.73 -9.29
C VAL A 152 12.41 -8.35 -8.83
N ARG A 153 12.34 -9.66 -8.73
CA ARG A 153 11.12 -10.33 -8.25
C ARG A 153 10.79 -9.94 -6.81
N ASP A 154 11.77 -9.94 -5.90
CA ASP A 154 11.54 -9.69 -4.48
C ASP A 154 11.16 -8.22 -4.19
N VAL A 155 11.66 -7.24 -4.97
CA VAL A 155 11.23 -5.83 -4.86
C VAL A 155 9.76 -5.67 -5.24
N HIS A 156 9.27 -6.45 -6.20
CA HIS A 156 7.90 -6.33 -6.70
C HIS A 156 6.93 -7.39 -6.14
N ALA A 157 7.43 -8.53 -5.63
CA ALA A 157 6.59 -9.70 -5.25
C ALA A 157 5.98 -9.62 -3.84
N GLN A 158 6.30 -8.59 -3.03
CA GLN A 158 5.55 -8.23 -1.82
C GLN A 158 5.52 -9.30 -0.69
N ARG A 159 6.48 -10.23 -0.65
CA ARG A 159 6.41 -11.40 0.25
C ARG A 159 7.09 -11.23 1.61
N ALA A 160 8.13 -10.40 1.71
CA ALA A 160 8.83 -10.16 2.97
C ALA A 160 9.67 -8.88 2.93
N ALA A 161 9.56 -8.04 3.97
CA ALA A 161 10.31 -6.78 4.08
C ALA A 161 11.83 -6.98 4.07
N THR A 162 12.33 -8.05 4.70
CA THR A 162 13.77 -8.37 4.73
C THR A 162 14.33 -8.71 3.35
N LYS A 163 13.57 -9.45 2.53
CA LYS A 163 13.96 -9.77 1.15
C LYS A 163 13.90 -8.55 0.26
N ALA A 164 12.87 -7.71 0.39
CA ALA A 164 12.76 -6.47 -0.34
C ALA A 164 13.94 -5.52 -0.05
N ALA A 165 14.37 -5.40 1.20
CA ALA A 165 15.52 -4.57 1.57
C ALA A 165 16.86 -5.09 1.00
N ALA A 166 17.06 -6.41 0.96
CA ALA A 166 18.24 -7.02 0.35
C ALA A 166 18.23 -6.84 -1.17
N ALA A 167 17.07 -7.01 -1.79
CA ALA A 167 16.85 -6.81 -3.22
C ALA A 167 17.08 -5.35 -3.64
N GLN A 168 16.57 -4.38 -2.88
CA GLN A 168 16.82 -2.96 -3.12
C GLN A 168 18.32 -2.63 -3.06
N ARG A 169 19.03 -3.11 -2.06
CA ARG A 169 20.49 -2.92 -1.96
C ARG A 169 21.23 -3.50 -3.16
N ARG A 170 20.76 -4.65 -3.67
CA ARG A 170 21.34 -5.29 -4.85
C ARG A 170 21.17 -4.43 -6.11
N LEU A 171 19.98 -3.88 -6.33
CA LEU A 171 19.66 -3.07 -7.52
C LEU A 171 20.34 -1.69 -7.49
N ILE A 172 20.55 -1.08 -6.31
CA ILE A 172 21.29 0.19 -6.16
C ILE A 172 22.76 0.07 -6.59
N ILE A 173 23.37 -1.11 -6.48
CA ILE A 173 24.77 -1.32 -6.86
C ILE A 173 24.96 -1.35 -8.39
N GLU A 174 23.90 -1.58 -9.13
CA GLU A 174 23.92 -1.58 -10.60
C GLU A 174 23.78 -0.19 -11.23
N GLU A 175 23.33 0.83 -10.49
CA GLU A 175 23.27 2.22 -10.92
C GLU A 175 24.63 2.92 -10.81
#